data_14d05d46b46617ce46b71fb493149501
#
_entry.id   14d05d46b46617ce46b71fb493149501
#
_cell.length_a   1.000
_cell.length_b   1.000
_cell.length_c   1.000
_cell.angle_alpha   90.00
_cell.angle_beta   90.00
_cell.angle_gamma   90.00
#
_symmetry.space_group_name_H-M   'P 1'
#
loop_
_entity.id
_entity.type
_entity.pdbx_description
1 polymer ?
#
loop_
_entity_poly.entity_id
_entity_poly.type
_entity_poly.pdbx_seq_one_letter_code
_entity_poly.pdbx_strand_id
1 'polypeptide(L)'
;MTYPCLPPEVNSALMQAGAGSAPMLAASSAWSGLAGELRAAADSFDSVTSNLSGGTWQGPAAAAMAAAAAPYTAWLSAAAGHTQQAAAQAAAVAASFEAAHAATVPTPVIAANRVLLGTLVDTNILGLNTPAIAATESHYEEMWAQDVTAMANYHAGASSAWAGMAPLAPLRENLPKPVAT
;
A
#
# COMPACT_ATOMS: atom_id res chain seq x y z
N MET A 1 1.07 6.20 -18.05
CA MET A 1 -0.17 5.55 -17.59
C MET A 1 -1.18 5.61 -18.71
N THR A 2 -1.81 4.48 -19.05
CA THR A 2 -2.68 4.35 -20.23
C THR A 2 -4.17 4.30 -19.91
N TYR A 3 -4.54 4.12 -18.61
CA TYR A 3 -5.94 3.96 -18.21
C TYR A 3 -6.89 5.09 -18.64
N PRO A 4 -6.50 6.39 -18.74
CA PRO A 4 -7.41 7.43 -19.23
C PRO A 4 -7.82 7.25 -20.70
N CYS A 5 -7.01 6.52 -21.49
CA CYS A 5 -7.26 6.27 -22.90
C CYS A 5 -7.98 4.94 -23.16
N LEU A 6 -8.18 4.12 -22.10
CA LEU A 6 -8.86 2.84 -22.22
C LEU A 6 -10.36 3.02 -21.97
N PRO A 7 -11.23 2.37 -22.75
CA PRO A 7 -12.66 2.43 -22.52
C PRO A 7 -13.05 1.74 -21.22
N PRO A 8 -14.22 2.04 -20.64
CA PRO A 8 -14.64 1.55 -19.32
C PRO A 8 -14.71 0.01 -19.27
N GLU A 9 -15.05 -0.68 -20.34
CA GLU A 9 -15.05 -2.15 -20.42
C GLU A 9 -13.66 -2.73 -20.07
N VAL A 10 -12.61 -2.08 -20.55
CA VAL A 10 -11.22 -2.53 -20.34
C VAL A 10 -10.76 -2.17 -18.93
N ASN A 11 -11.03 -0.95 -18.46
CA ASN A 11 -10.67 -0.53 -17.11
C ASN A 11 -11.35 -1.42 -16.06
N SER A 12 -12.64 -1.63 -16.16
CA SER A 12 -13.40 -2.52 -15.29
C SER A 12 -12.89 -3.97 -15.33
N ALA A 13 -12.65 -4.52 -16.52
CA ALA A 13 -12.16 -5.88 -16.64
C ALA A 13 -10.77 -6.05 -16.02
N LEU A 14 -9.86 -5.11 -16.21
CA LEU A 14 -8.53 -5.13 -15.59
C LEU A 14 -8.59 -5.04 -14.07
N MET A 15 -9.47 -4.21 -13.51
CA MET A 15 -9.67 -4.09 -12.07
C MET A 15 -10.20 -5.39 -11.47
N GLN A 16 -11.09 -6.09 -12.15
CA GLN A 16 -11.69 -7.35 -11.69
C GLN A 16 -10.79 -8.57 -11.91
N ALA A 17 -9.93 -8.57 -12.92
CA ALA A 17 -9.06 -9.70 -13.25
C ALA A 17 -7.78 -9.77 -12.39
N GLY A 18 -7.49 -8.77 -11.58
CA GLY A 18 -6.28 -8.70 -10.75
C GLY A 18 -6.31 -9.66 -9.56
N ALA A 19 -5.17 -9.76 -8.87
CA ALA A 19 -5.01 -10.57 -7.65
C ALA A 19 -5.78 -10.01 -6.43
N GLY A 20 -6.43 -8.87 -6.57
CA GLY A 20 -7.13 -8.18 -5.48
C GLY A 20 -6.20 -7.59 -4.44
N SER A 21 -6.76 -7.26 -3.28
CA SER A 21 -6.02 -6.70 -2.14
C SER A 21 -5.27 -7.76 -1.30
N ALA A 22 -5.60 -9.04 -1.46
CA ALA A 22 -5.11 -10.13 -0.61
C ALA A 22 -3.56 -10.19 -0.51
N PRO A 23 -2.76 -10.04 -1.60
CA PRO A 23 -1.30 -10.05 -1.49
C PRO A 23 -0.75 -8.92 -0.63
N MET A 24 -1.33 -7.72 -0.71
CA MET A 24 -0.92 -6.57 0.10
C MET A 24 -1.31 -6.73 1.57
N LEU A 25 -2.46 -7.32 1.87
CA LEU A 25 -2.87 -7.64 3.24
C LEU A 25 -1.97 -8.73 3.85
N ALA A 26 -1.59 -9.74 3.07
CA ALA A 26 -0.63 -10.75 3.51
C ALA A 26 0.76 -10.13 3.79
N ALA A 27 1.23 -9.24 2.93
CA ALA A 27 2.48 -8.50 3.15
C ALA A 27 2.40 -7.62 4.41
N SER A 28 1.29 -6.90 4.61
CA SER A 28 1.05 -6.10 5.83
C SER A 28 1.15 -6.95 7.10
N SER A 29 0.52 -8.12 7.11
CA SER A 29 0.58 -9.07 8.23
C SER A 29 2.00 -9.57 8.49
N ALA A 30 2.74 -9.95 7.44
CA ALA A 30 4.12 -10.44 7.55
C ALA A 30 5.06 -9.35 8.11
N TRP A 31 4.95 -8.11 7.61
CA TRP A 31 5.72 -6.97 8.11
C TRP A 31 5.39 -6.64 9.57
N SER A 32 4.11 -6.73 9.95
CA SER A 32 3.68 -6.51 11.34
C SER A 32 4.23 -7.59 12.28
N GLY A 33 4.24 -8.86 11.85
CA GLY A 33 4.87 -9.96 12.58
C GLY A 33 6.36 -9.70 12.82
N LEU A 34 7.10 -9.36 11.76
CA LEU A 34 8.53 -9.02 11.84
C LEU A 34 8.79 -7.83 12.78
N ALA A 35 7.91 -6.81 12.78
CA ALA A 35 8.01 -5.70 13.72
C ALA A 35 7.90 -6.15 15.18
N GLY A 36 7.01 -7.11 15.46
CA GLY A 36 6.86 -7.72 16.78
C GLY A 36 8.12 -8.48 17.21
N GLU A 37 8.68 -9.31 16.32
CA GLU A 37 9.90 -10.07 16.58
C GLU A 37 11.11 -9.15 16.84
N LEU A 38 11.26 -8.08 16.07
CA LEU A 38 12.34 -7.10 16.25
C LEU A 38 12.21 -6.35 17.58
N ARG A 39 10.99 -6.00 18.02
CA ARG A 39 10.76 -5.40 19.34
C ARG A 39 11.14 -6.37 20.45
N ALA A 40 10.67 -7.62 20.36
CA ALA A 40 11.01 -8.64 21.35
C ALA A 40 12.52 -8.90 21.43
N ALA A 41 13.22 -8.87 20.29
CA ALA A 41 14.68 -8.97 20.25
C ALA A 41 15.37 -7.77 20.90
N ALA A 42 14.86 -6.54 20.66
CA ALA A 42 15.39 -5.33 21.30
C ALA A 42 15.21 -5.39 22.83
N ASP A 43 14.02 -5.76 23.30
CA ASP A 43 13.69 -5.85 24.74
C ASP A 43 14.52 -6.96 25.42
N SER A 44 14.69 -8.11 24.77
CA SER A 44 15.50 -9.22 25.28
C SER A 44 16.97 -8.81 25.39
N PHE A 45 17.52 -8.17 24.36
CA PHE A 45 18.90 -7.73 24.34
C PHE A 45 19.17 -6.65 25.41
N ASP A 46 18.24 -5.68 25.55
CA ASP A 46 18.31 -4.67 26.59
C ASP A 46 18.25 -5.28 28.01
N SER A 47 17.34 -6.21 28.23
CA SER A 47 17.21 -6.93 29.51
C SER A 47 18.49 -7.68 29.88
N VAL A 48 19.09 -8.41 28.91
CA VAL A 48 20.35 -9.15 29.17
C VAL A 48 21.49 -8.19 29.49
N THR A 49 21.65 -7.12 28.73
CA THR A 49 22.74 -6.14 28.92
C THR A 49 22.57 -5.36 30.24
N SER A 50 21.34 -4.99 30.58
CA SER A 50 21.02 -4.30 31.83
C SER A 50 21.23 -5.18 33.04
N ASN A 51 20.78 -6.46 32.99
CA ASN A 51 20.98 -7.41 34.08
C ASN A 51 22.47 -7.71 34.31
N LEU A 52 23.26 -7.78 33.23
CA LEU A 52 24.69 -8.02 33.31
C LEU A 52 25.43 -6.84 33.97
N SER A 53 25.13 -5.62 33.54
CA SER A 53 25.78 -4.38 34.03
C SER A 53 25.25 -3.89 35.39
N GLY A 54 24.00 -4.23 35.75
CA GLY A 54 23.37 -3.88 37.02
C GLY A 54 23.57 -4.91 38.13
N GLY A 55 24.06 -6.11 37.78
CA GLY A 55 24.24 -7.22 38.71
C GLY A 55 25.65 -7.32 39.31
N THR A 56 26.27 -8.47 39.13
CA THR A 56 27.59 -8.80 39.67
C THR A 56 28.76 -8.13 38.94
N TRP A 57 28.55 -7.68 37.69
CA TRP A 57 29.58 -7.01 36.91
C TRP A 57 29.37 -5.50 36.92
N GLN A 58 30.23 -4.82 37.65
CA GLN A 58 30.18 -3.36 37.85
C GLN A 58 31.52 -2.70 37.49
N GLY A 59 31.51 -1.39 37.37
CA GLY A 59 32.70 -0.59 37.11
C GLY A 59 32.83 -0.12 35.65
N PRO A 60 34.00 0.48 35.28
CA PRO A 60 34.18 1.13 33.96
C PRO A 60 33.98 0.18 32.78
N ALA A 61 34.35 -1.09 32.91
CA ALA A 61 34.19 -2.07 31.86
C ALA A 61 32.71 -2.42 31.58
N ALA A 62 31.90 -2.53 32.64
CA ALA A 62 30.44 -2.75 32.50
C ALA A 62 29.76 -1.54 31.87
N ALA A 63 30.14 -0.33 32.26
CA ALA A 63 29.65 0.90 31.66
C ALA A 63 30.03 1.01 30.15
N ALA A 64 31.26 0.65 29.80
CA ALA A 64 31.71 0.65 28.40
C ALA A 64 30.94 -0.38 27.55
N MET A 65 30.66 -1.58 28.09
CA MET A 65 29.83 -2.58 27.41
C MET A 65 28.41 -2.09 27.22
N ALA A 66 27.77 -1.52 28.24
CA ALA A 66 26.42 -0.98 28.12
C ALA A 66 26.34 0.16 27.06
N ALA A 67 27.35 1.04 27.07
CA ALA A 67 27.45 2.11 26.07
C ALA A 67 27.64 1.56 24.62
N ALA A 68 28.37 0.45 24.46
CA ALA A 68 28.55 -0.20 23.17
C ALA A 68 27.30 -0.99 22.70
N ALA A 69 26.49 -1.48 23.65
CA ALA A 69 25.27 -2.23 23.37
C ALA A 69 24.08 -1.31 22.98
N ALA A 70 23.98 -0.13 23.58
CA ALA A 70 22.86 0.78 23.40
C ALA A 70 22.54 1.14 21.90
N PRO A 71 23.53 1.39 21.00
CA PRO A 71 23.26 1.63 19.60
C PRO A 71 22.60 0.45 18.89
N TYR A 72 22.89 -0.78 19.30
CA TYR A 72 22.29 -1.98 18.72
C TYR A 72 20.82 -2.12 19.11
N THR A 73 20.48 -1.93 20.38
CA THR A 73 19.08 -1.88 20.86
C THR A 73 18.29 -0.78 20.13
N ALA A 74 18.88 0.41 20.02
CA ALA A 74 18.25 1.52 19.29
C ALA A 74 18.01 1.19 17.81
N TRP A 75 18.96 0.51 17.14
CA TRP A 75 18.81 0.09 15.78
C TRP A 75 17.71 -0.98 15.61
N LEU A 76 17.64 -1.97 16.50
CA LEU A 76 16.55 -2.97 16.49
C LEU A 76 15.17 -2.30 16.63
N SER A 77 15.05 -1.35 17.54
CA SER A 77 13.82 -0.58 17.76
C SER A 77 13.46 0.27 16.53
N ALA A 78 14.45 0.90 15.89
CA ALA A 78 14.25 1.63 14.65
C ALA A 78 13.83 0.69 13.51
N ALA A 79 14.46 -0.49 13.38
CA ALA A 79 14.07 -1.51 12.40
C ALA A 79 12.64 -1.98 12.62
N ALA A 80 12.22 -2.21 13.87
CA ALA A 80 10.84 -2.52 14.22
C ALA A 80 9.86 -1.41 13.81
N GLY A 81 10.23 -0.16 13.99
CA GLY A 81 9.45 1.00 13.54
C GLY A 81 9.28 1.03 12.02
N HIS A 82 10.36 0.77 11.27
CA HIS A 82 10.34 0.71 9.81
C HIS A 82 9.48 -0.43 9.28
N THR A 83 9.58 -1.62 9.85
CA THR A 83 8.74 -2.76 9.44
C THR A 83 7.26 -2.52 9.76
N GLN A 84 6.96 -1.87 10.89
CA GLN A 84 5.59 -1.45 11.22
C GLN A 84 5.06 -0.41 10.23
N GLN A 85 5.89 0.52 9.78
CA GLN A 85 5.53 1.49 8.75
C GLN A 85 5.28 0.79 7.41
N ALA A 86 6.13 -0.16 7.00
CA ALA A 86 5.92 -0.95 5.80
C ALA A 86 4.57 -1.72 5.85
N ALA A 87 4.22 -2.29 7.02
CA ALA A 87 2.93 -2.93 7.22
C ALA A 87 1.75 -1.95 7.00
N ALA A 88 1.84 -0.75 7.56
CA ALA A 88 0.82 0.28 7.40
C ALA A 88 0.68 0.73 5.94
N GLN A 89 1.79 0.90 5.22
CA GLN A 89 1.76 1.29 3.80
C GLN A 89 1.18 0.19 2.92
N ALA A 90 1.50 -1.09 3.17
CA ALA A 90 0.90 -2.21 2.45
C ALA A 90 -0.63 -2.27 2.70
N ALA A 91 -1.08 -2.04 3.93
CA ALA A 91 -2.52 -1.95 4.24
C ALA A 91 -3.19 -0.75 3.54
N ALA A 92 -2.51 0.40 3.45
CA ALA A 92 -3.02 1.58 2.75
C ALA A 92 -3.18 1.35 1.24
N VAL A 93 -2.23 0.64 0.60
CA VAL A 93 -2.36 0.23 -0.82
C VAL A 93 -3.56 -0.70 -1.00
N ALA A 94 -3.73 -1.69 -0.10
CA ALA A 94 -4.88 -2.60 -0.14
C ALA A 94 -6.21 -1.83 -0.02
N ALA A 95 -6.31 -0.88 0.92
CA ALA A 95 -7.51 -0.05 1.09
C ALA A 95 -7.77 0.84 -0.14
N SER A 96 -6.72 1.40 -0.75
CA SER A 96 -6.85 2.20 -1.98
C SER A 96 -7.36 1.36 -3.15
N PHE A 97 -6.91 0.10 -3.25
CA PHE A 97 -7.41 -0.85 -4.25
C PHE A 97 -8.90 -1.16 -4.02
N GLU A 98 -9.29 -1.51 -2.80
CA GLU A 98 -10.69 -1.83 -2.47
C GLU A 98 -11.63 -0.65 -2.75
N ALA A 99 -11.19 0.56 -2.41
CA ALA A 99 -11.97 1.77 -2.71
C ALA A 99 -12.14 1.98 -4.22
N ALA A 100 -11.08 1.79 -5.00
CA ALA A 100 -11.14 1.91 -6.45
C ALA A 100 -12.00 0.79 -7.08
N HIS A 101 -11.84 -0.45 -6.61
CA HIS A 101 -12.64 -1.60 -7.06
C HIS A 101 -14.14 -1.37 -6.82
N ALA A 102 -14.50 -0.86 -5.64
CA ALA A 102 -15.89 -0.52 -5.31
C ALA A 102 -16.44 0.65 -6.13
N ALA A 103 -15.57 1.60 -6.54
CA ALA A 103 -15.95 2.77 -7.34
C ALA A 103 -15.99 2.49 -8.84
N THR A 104 -15.38 1.41 -9.31
CA THR A 104 -15.38 1.03 -10.74
C THR A 104 -16.76 0.51 -11.17
N VAL A 105 -17.22 0.92 -12.35
CA VAL A 105 -18.51 0.50 -12.90
C VAL A 105 -18.49 -0.99 -13.21
N PRO A 106 -19.46 -1.78 -12.73
CA PRO A 106 -19.51 -3.21 -13.04
C PRO A 106 -19.62 -3.48 -14.55
N THR A 107 -18.82 -4.41 -15.07
CA THR A 107 -18.80 -4.79 -16.50
C THR A 107 -20.19 -5.10 -17.08
N PRO A 108 -21.13 -5.77 -16.37
CA PRO A 108 -22.47 -6.01 -16.88
C PRO A 108 -23.28 -4.73 -17.12
N VAL A 109 -23.06 -3.67 -16.34
CA VAL A 109 -23.75 -2.37 -16.50
C VAL A 109 -23.31 -1.70 -17.81
N ILE A 110 -21.99 -1.70 -18.07
CA ILE A 110 -21.41 -1.17 -19.31
C ILE A 110 -21.93 -1.96 -20.51
N ALA A 111 -21.92 -3.30 -20.43
CA ALA A 111 -22.43 -4.17 -21.48
C ALA A 111 -23.92 -3.91 -21.77
N ALA A 112 -24.75 -3.75 -20.74
CA ALA A 112 -26.18 -3.42 -20.91
C ALA A 112 -26.38 -2.08 -21.64
N ASN A 113 -25.59 -1.07 -21.30
CA ASN A 113 -25.61 0.22 -22.00
C ASN A 113 -25.27 0.06 -23.49
N ARG A 114 -24.26 -0.73 -23.85
CA ARG A 114 -23.88 -0.96 -25.26
C ARG A 114 -24.94 -1.77 -26.04
N VAL A 115 -25.58 -2.75 -25.39
CA VAL A 115 -26.70 -3.49 -25.99
C VAL A 115 -27.90 -2.56 -26.23
N LEU A 116 -28.23 -1.72 -25.23
CA LEU A 116 -29.29 -0.73 -25.35
C LEU A 116 -29.03 0.22 -26.53
N LEU A 117 -27.81 0.75 -26.64
CA LEU A 117 -27.42 1.63 -27.76
C LEU A 117 -27.64 0.94 -29.08
N GLY A 118 -27.17 -0.29 -29.28
CA GLY A 118 -27.38 -1.05 -30.50
C GLY A 118 -28.86 -1.17 -30.83
N THR A 119 -29.71 -1.55 -29.90
CA THR A 119 -31.15 -1.64 -30.08
C THR A 119 -31.78 -0.31 -30.50
N LEU A 120 -31.38 0.80 -29.83
CA LEU A 120 -31.90 2.13 -30.15
C LEU A 120 -31.50 2.58 -31.57
N VAL A 121 -30.27 2.27 -31.98
CA VAL A 121 -29.77 2.57 -33.33
C VAL A 121 -30.52 1.75 -34.40
N ASP A 122 -30.65 0.44 -34.19
CA ASP A 122 -31.29 -0.47 -35.13
C ASP A 122 -32.79 -0.15 -35.33
N THR A 123 -33.43 0.41 -34.30
CA THR A 123 -34.87 0.78 -34.32
C THR A 123 -35.10 2.28 -34.59
N ASN A 124 -34.08 3.05 -34.95
CA ASN A 124 -34.17 4.51 -35.09
C ASN A 124 -34.87 4.93 -36.38
N ILE A 125 -36.13 4.54 -36.53
CA ILE A 125 -36.94 4.90 -37.71
C ILE A 125 -37.25 6.41 -37.66
N LEU A 126 -36.94 7.10 -38.74
CA LEU A 126 -37.15 8.55 -38.91
C LEU A 126 -36.49 9.43 -37.81
N GLY A 127 -35.48 8.90 -37.11
CA GLY A 127 -34.78 9.64 -36.08
C GLY A 127 -35.50 9.75 -34.73
N LEU A 128 -36.55 8.97 -34.48
CA LEU A 128 -37.37 9.05 -33.27
C LEU A 128 -36.59 8.70 -32.01
N ASN A 129 -35.57 7.84 -32.12
CA ASN A 129 -34.72 7.43 -30.98
C ASN A 129 -33.51 8.34 -30.76
N THR A 130 -33.29 9.36 -31.56
CA THR A 130 -32.10 10.23 -31.46
C THR A 130 -31.87 10.79 -30.06
N PRO A 131 -32.88 11.30 -29.31
CA PRO A 131 -32.67 11.76 -27.96
C PRO A 131 -32.26 10.63 -26.98
N ALA A 132 -32.81 9.42 -27.14
CA ALA A 132 -32.49 8.27 -26.34
C ALA A 132 -31.07 7.74 -26.60
N ILE A 133 -30.65 7.76 -27.88
CA ILE A 133 -29.28 7.44 -28.28
C ILE A 133 -28.30 8.41 -27.62
N ALA A 134 -28.56 9.72 -27.71
CA ALA A 134 -27.71 10.73 -27.10
C ALA A 134 -27.60 10.55 -25.57
N ALA A 135 -28.72 10.26 -24.89
CA ALA A 135 -28.73 9.98 -23.45
C ALA A 135 -27.93 8.72 -23.10
N THR A 136 -28.01 7.66 -23.90
CA THR A 136 -27.27 6.41 -23.70
C THR A 136 -25.77 6.61 -23.90
N GLU A 137 -25.37 7.41 -24.88
CA GLU A 137 -23.97 7.81 -25.09
C GLU A 137 -23.45 8.67 -23.94
N SER A 138 -24.23 9.67 -23.47
CA SER A 138 -23.84 10.47 -22.30
C SER A 138 -23.61 9.61 -21.06
N HIS A 139 -24.48 8.62 -20.81
CA HIS A 139 -24.32 7.70 -19.71
C HIS A 139 -23.03 6.84 -19.84
N TYR A 140 -22.65 6.48 -21.07
CA TYR A 140 -21.38 5.78 -21.30
C TYR A 140 -20.17 6.67 -20.97
N GLU A 141 -20.19 7.93 -21.38
CA GLU A 141 -19.14 8.90 -21.03
C GLU A 141 -19.03 9.11 -19.51
N GLU A 142 -20.16 9.14 -18.81
CA GLU A 142 -20.19 9.20 -17.34
C GLU A 142 -19.53 7.98 -16.68
N MET A 143 -19.83 6.77 -17.18
CA MET A 143 -19.20 5.53 -16.72
C MET A 143 -17.69 5.54 -16.97
N TRP A 144 -17.27 6.04 -18.13
CA TRP A 144 -15.85 6.19 -18.45
C TRP A 144 -15.15 7.17 -17.50
N ALA A 145 -15.74 8.33 -17.28
CA ALA A 145 -15.21 9.34 -16.34
C ALA A 145 -15.12 8.79 -14.91
N GLN A 146 -16.11 8.00 -14.48
CA GLN A 146 -16.11 7.35 -13.18
C GLN A 146 -14.92 6.36 -13.05
N ASP A 147 -14.71 5.49 -14.02
CA ASP A 147 -13.61 4.52 -14.01
C ASP A 147 -12.24 5.19 -14.03
N VAL A 148 -12.08 6.23 -14.86
CA VAL A 148 -10.84 7.02 -14.91
C VAL A 148 -10.56 7.68 -13.54
N THR A 149 -11.60 8.20 -12.88
CA THR A 149 -11.48 8.78 -11.54
C THR A 149 -11.10 7.74 -10.49
N ALA A 150 -11.72 6.56 -10.52
CA ALA A 150 -11.39 5.45 -9.62
C ALA A 150 -9.92 5.03 -9.76
N MET A 151 -9.44 4.88 -11.00
CA MET A 151 -8.05 4.53 -11.30
C MET A 151 -7.06 5.63 -10.89
N ALA A 152 -7.42 6.91 -11.07
CA ALA A 152 -6.59 8.03 -10.66
C ALA A 152 -6.42 8.08 -9.14
N ASN A 153 -7.50 7.86 -8.40
CA ASN A 153 -7.48 7.81 -6.92
C ASN A 153 -6.65 6.63 -6.41
N TYR A 154 -6.79 5.44 -7.01
CA TYR A 154 -5.96 4.28 -6.69
C TYR A 154 -4.47 4.58 -6.89
N HIS A 155 -4.13 5.14 -8.05
CA HIS A 155 -2.74 5.50 -8.35
C HIS A 155 -2.18 6.53 -7.37
N ALA A 156 -2.94 7.57 -7.03
CA ALA A 156 -2.53 8.58 -6.05
C ALA A 156 -2.30 7.96 -4.66
N GLY A 157 -3.22 7.10 -4.19
CA GLY A 157 -3.09 6.38 -2.93
C GLY A 157 -1.88 5.45 -2.88
N ALA A 158 -1.66 4.64 -3.91
CA ALA A 158 -0.51 3.75 -4.02
C ALA A 158 0.81 4.52 -4.09
N SER A 159 0.86 5.63 -4.84
CA SER A 159 2.05 6.49 -4.92
C SER A 159 2.37 7.16 -3.59
N SER A 160 1.36 7.62 -2.86
CA SER A 160 1.52 8.19 -1.52
C SER A 160 2.07 7.17 -0.53
N ALA A 161 1.53 5.94 -0.55
CA ALA A 161 2.01 4.84 0.28
C ALA A 161 3.49 4.53 -0.01
N TRP A 162 3.87 4.45 -1.28
CA TRP A 162 5.26 4.24 -1.68
C TRP A 162 6.18 5.36 -1.22
N ALA A 163 5.78 6.62 -1.40
CA ALA A 163 6.56 7.79 -0.97
C ALA A 163 6.74 7.87 0.55
N GLY A 164 5.84 7.25 1.33
CA GLY A 164 5.94 7.15 2.78
C GLY A 164 6.97 6.14 3.29
N MET A 165 7.57 5.31 2.42
CA MET A 165 8.58 4.33 2.83
C MET A 165 9.98 4.95 2.80
N ALA A 166 10.51 5.27 3.98
CA ALA A 166 11.90 5.73 4.12
C ALA A 166 12.85 4.51 4.20
N PRO A 167 14.08 4.58 3.68
CA PRO A 167 15.08 3.53 3.87
C PRO A 167 15.52 3.44 5.34
N LEU A 168 15.75 2.21 5.83
CA LEU A 168 16.36 1.99 7.14
C LEU A 168 17.84 2.36 7.10
N ALA A 169 18.29 3.19 8.06
CA ALA A 169 19.70 3.53 8.19
C ALA A 169 20.52 2.27 8.56
N PRO A 170 21.67 2.03 7.92
CA PRO A 170 22.51 0.88 8.22
C PRO A 170 23.08 0.95 9.63
N LEU A 171 23.20 -0.21 10.30
CA LEU A 171 23.72 -0.30 11.68
C LEU A 171 25.10 0.35 11.85
N ARG A 172 25.97 0.27 10.82
CA ARG A 172 27.35 0.80 10.88
C ARG A 172 27.43 2.30 11.12
N GLU A 173 26.44 3.06 10.71
CA GLU A 173 26.38 4.50 10.94
C GLU A 173 26.06 4.88 12.37
N ASN A 174 25.45 3.95 13.11
CA ASN A 174 25.01 4.14 14.50
C ASN A 174 25.97 3.53 15.52
N LEU A 175 27.02 2.81 15.11
CA LEU A 175 28.01 2.26 16.01
C LEU A 175 29.08 3.31 16.36
N PRO A 176 29.53 3.39 17.62
CA PRO A 176 30.66 4.25 17.99
C PRO A 176 31.89 3.83 17.21
N LYS A 177 32.60 4.84 16.62
CA LYS A 177 33.85 4.57 15.91
C LYS A 177 34.85 3.97 16.88
N PRO A 178 35.62 2.94 16.48
CA PRO A 178 36.69 2.41 17.34
C PRO A 178 37.65 3.54 17.70
N VAL A 179 37.94 3.67 19.01
CA VAL A 179 38.94 4.61 19.48
C VAL A 179 40.29 4.14 18.92
N ALA A 180 40.92 4.96 18.07
CA ALA A 180 42.28 4.70 17.59
C ALA A 180 43.21 4.73 18.82
N THR A 181 43.77 3.59 19.18
CA THR A 181 44.83 3.45 20.19
C THR A 181 46.15 3.81 19.61
#